data_002025155c6e7fe734aa7449f461f505
#
_entry.id   002025155c6e7fe734aa7449f461f505
#
_cell.length_a   1.000
_cell.length_b   1.000
_cell.length_c   1.000
_cell.angle_alpha   90.00
_cell.angle_beta   90.00
_cell.angle_gamma   90.00
#
_symmetry.space_group_name_H-M   'P 1'
#
loop_
_entity.id
_entity.type
_entity.pdbx_description
1 polymer ?
#
loop_
_entity_poly.entity_id
_entity_poly.type
_entity_poly.pdbx_seq_one_letter_code
_entity_poly.pdbx_strand_id
1 'polypeptide(L)'
;MFRPDQVHDVMKRHTIGDGEPIVIDFEKSFGTHLVDAKTGQPFLDCSSQFASMPLGWNHPKLKEKMESINLYAVHKIANSDYYSVPLAEFVHTFAGIAPDFNHFFFVEGGTLGVENALKAAFDWKMKKLGLSEADANSLDVVHLEQAFHGRSGYTLSLTNTFANKTALFPKFNWSRIKNPKIHFPLVESETTVVEELSLRQAEDALKTNRVAAIILETIQGEGGDNHFSSEYFAALRKMAFEYEAMLILDEVQTGVGLTGTTWAYEHHAGLRPDMIAFGKKAQVCGFASTTRIDEVPDNVFKQSSRINSTWGGNIIDMIRFTHIAQIMKEDDILNRVAIVGDYFLKQLLTVPRITNVRGKGLMLAFDLETPEARNAVLDNLLKRMTVLPCGERSIRLRPHLIFSMADVDEAIEIIKHAV
;
A
#
# COMPACT_ATOMS: atom_id res chain seq x y z
N MET A 1 -28.76 -20.78 -7.33
CA MET A 1 -27.64 -20.20 -6.53
C MET A 1 -26.53 -21.26 -6.50
N PHE A 2 -25.27 -20.88 -6.68
CA PHE A 2 -24.15 -21.85 -6.64
C PHE A 2 -23.88 -22.30 -5.20
N ARG A 3 -23.49 -23.58 -5.05
CA ARG A 3 -22.98 -24.08 -3.78
C ARG A 3 -21.50 -23.74 -3.63
N PRO A 4 -20.95 -23.66 -2.39
CA PRO A 4 -19.55 -23.32 -2.16
C PRO A 4 -18.56 -24.25 -2.89
N ASP A 5 -18.87 -25.55 -3.02
CA ASP A 5 -18.05 -26.53 -3.72
C ASP A 5 -17.95 -26.28 -5.24
N GLN A 6 -18.86 -25.54 -5.84
CA GLN A 6 -18.90 -25.22 -7.28
C GLN A 6 -18.14 -23.95 -7.65
N VAL A 7 -17.77 -23.12 -6.67
CA VAL A 7 -17.22 -21.77 -6.93
C VAL A 7 -15.93 -21.83 -7.75
N HIS A 8 -14.96 -22.66 -7.36
CA HIS A 8 -13.68 -22.77 -8.06
C HIS A 8 -13.82 -23.30 -9.50
N ASP A 9 -14.76 -24.21 -9.74
CA ASP A 9 -15.00 -24.72 -11.09
C ASP A 9 -15.57 -23.63 -12.02
N VAL A 10 -16.45 -22.79 -11.50
CA VAL A 10 -16.97 -21.63 -12.24
C VAL A 10 -15.85 -20.63 -12.52
N MET A 11 -15.04 -20.29 -11.50
CA MET A 11 -13.93 -19.36 -11.66
C MET A 11 -12.91 -19.84 -12.68
N LYS A 12 -12.47 -21.10 -12.60
CA LYS A 12 -11.53 -21.72 -13.57
C LYS A 12 -12.06 -21.77 -14.99
N ARG A 13 -13.38 -21.86 -15.16
CA ARG A 13 -14.02 -21.91 -16.50
C ARG A 13 -14.00 -20.56 -17.20
N HIS A 14 -14.11 -19.45 -16.46
CA HIS A 14 -14.34 -18.13 -17.03
C HIS A 14 -13.28 -17.07 -16.69
N THR A 15 -12.35 -17.39 -15.77
CA THR A 15 -11.26 -16.52 -15.33
C THR A 15 -9.96 -17.31 -15.24
N ILE A 16 -8.85 -16.68 -14.81
CA ILE A 16 -7.59 -17.39 -14.53
C ILE A 16 -7.80 -18.47 -13.45
N GLY A 17 -8.64 -18.19 -12.45
CA GLY A 17 -9.00 -19.13 -11.40
C GLY A 17 -7.83 -19.54 -10.49
N ASP A 18 -6.86 -18.65 -10.30
CA ASP A 18 -5.65 -18.83 -9.49
C ASP A 18 -5.76 -18.25 -8.08
N GLY A 19 -6.99 -18.00 -7.62
CA GLY A 19 -7.28 -17.51 -6.27
C GLY A 19 -7.01 -18.59 -5.19
N GLU A 20 -6.99 -18.14 -3.94
CA GLU A 20 -6.82 -18.99 -2.77
C GLU A 20 -7.87 -20.12 -2.74
N PRO A 21 -7.54 -21.30 -2.16
CA PRO A 21 -8.45 -22.44 -2.12
C PRO A 21 -9.68 -22.25 -1.23
N ILE A 22 -9.74 -21.17 -0.46
CA ILE A 22 -10.82 -20.82 0.46
C ILE A 22 -11.97 -20.16 -0.30
N VAL A 23 -13.20 -20.54 0.00
CA VAL A 23 -14.42 -19.84 -0.41
C VAL A 23 -14.97 -19.10 0.79
N ILE A 24 -15.04 -17.78 0.72
CA ILE A 24 -15.39 -16.92 1.86
C ILE A 24 -16.84 -17.14 2.28
N ASP A 25 -17.07 -17.46 3.57
CA ASP A 25 -18.37 -17.37 4.21
C ASP A 25 -18.51 -15.99 4.88
N PHE A 26 -19.19 -15.07 4.19
CA PHE A 26 -19.36 -13.69 4.67
C PHE A 26 -20.22 -13.59 5.94
N GLU A 27 -21.11 -14.56 6.18
CA GLU A 27 -21.98 -14.53 7.36
C GLU A 27 -21.26 -15.04 8.60
N LYS A 28 -20.46 -16.11 8.44
CA LYS A 28 -19.79 -16.78 9.56
C LYS A 28 -18.39 -16.25 9.86
N SER A 29 -17.75 -15.54 8.94
CA SER A 29 -16.46 -14.87 9.22
C SER A 29 -16.65 -13.80 10.30
N PHE A 30 -15.70 -13.68 11.23
CA PHE A 30 -15.84 -12.80 12.39
C PHE A 30 -14.52 -12.26 12.89
N GLY A 31 -14.48 -11.01 13.31
CA GLY A 31 -13.30 -10.38 13.91
C GLY A 31 -12.06 -10.56 13.02
N THR A 32 -11.09 -11.29 13.53
CA THR A 32 -9.82 -11.59 12.84
C THR A 32 -9.82 -12.93 12.09
N HIS A 33 -10.95 -13.62 12.01
CA HIS A 33 -11.07 -14.95 11.42
C HIS A 33 -11.93 -14.97 10.16
N LEU A 34 -11.36 -15.53 9.10
CA LEU A 34 -12.04 -15.88 7.85
C LEU A 34 -12.54 -17.32 7.93
N VAL A 35 -13.81 -17.55 7.61
CA VAL A 35 -14.41 -18.90 7.59
C VAL A 35 -14.55 -19.39 6.14
N ASP A 36 -14.09 -20.62 5.86
CA ASP A 36 -14.29 -21.28 4.57
C ASP A 36 -15.71 -21.84 4.47
N ALA A 37 -16.49 -21.38 3.51
CA ALA A 37 -17.86 -21.81 3.27
C ALA A 37 -17.98 -23.29 2.87
N LYS A 38 -16.91 -23.93 2.35
CA LYS A 38 -16.93 -25.33 1.97
C LYS A 38 -16.83 -26.28 3.17
N THR A 39 -16.02 -25.88 4.15
CA THR A 39 -15.65 -26.76 5.28
C THR A 39 -16.18 -26.26 6.62
N GLY A 40 -16.49 -24.97 6.71
CA GLY A 40 -16.81 -24.31 7.98
C GLY A 40 -15.58 -24.02 8.86
N GLN A 41 -14.36 -24.30 8.37
CA GLN A 41 -13.14 -24.09 9.12
C GLN A 41 -12.81 -22.60 9.22
N PRO A 42 -12.52 -22.07 10.42
CA PRO A 42 -11.96 -20.72 10.59
C PRO A 42 -10.45 -20.73 10.31
N PHE A 43 -9.98 -19.63 9.71
CA PHE A 43 -8.57 -19.33 9.47
C PHE A 43 -8.26 -17.98 10.13
N LEU A 44 -7.18 -17.90 10.88
CA LEU A 44 -6.69 -16.62 11.39
C LEU A 44 -6.23 -15.76 10.21
N ASP A 45 -6.86 -14.60 10.01
CA ASP A 45 -6.61 -13.77 8.82
C ASP A 45 -5.48 -12.76 9.06
N CYS A 46 -4.25 -13.21 8.79
CA CYS A 46 -3.06 -12.37 8.78
C CYS A 46 -2.71 -11.81 7.39
N SER A 47 -3.62 -11.87 6.42
CA SER A 47 -3.51 -11.22 5.12
C SER A 47 -4.39 -9.98 5.00
N SER A 48 -5.50 -9.95 5.73
CA SER A 48 -6.57 -8.94 5.71
C SER A 48 -6.91 -8.46 4.29
N GLN A 49 -7.08 -9.44 3.37
CA GLN A 49 -7.35 -9.19 1.94
C GLN A 49 -6.28 -8.27 1.32
N PHE A 50 -5.02 -8.69 1.42
CA PHE A 50 -3.85 -7.91 0.97
C PHE A 50 -3.71 -6.55 1.67
N ALA A 51 -4.00 -6.50 2.98
CA ALA A 51 -3.99 -5.30 3.79
C ALA A 51 -5.10 -4.29 3.44
N SER A 52 -6.25 -4.74 2.92
CA SER A 52 -7.35 -3.85 2.51
C SER A 52 -8.48 -3.75 3.54
N MET A 53 -8.59 -4.70 4.47
CA MET A 53 -9.64 -4.72 5.49
C MET A 53 -9.12 -4.23 6.86
N PRO A 54 -9.41 -2.98 7.26
CA PRO A 54 -8.88 -2.46 8.52
C PRO A 54 -9.54 -3.05 9.78
N LEU A 55 -10.87 -3.20 9.80
CA LEU A 55 -11.66 -3.54 10.98
C LEU A 55 -12.06 -5.02 11.08
N GLY A 56 -11.45 -5.89 10.24
CA GLY A 56 -11.78 -7.31 10.24
C GLY A 56 -13.18 -7.64 9.72
N TRP A 57 -13.60 -8.88 9.98
CA TRP A 57 -14.83 -9.45 9.50
C TRP A 57 -16.01 -9.08 10.39
N ASN A 58 -17.08 -8.59 9.80
CA ASN A 58 -18.36 -8.32 10.48
C ASN A 58 -18.24 -7.44 11.73
N HIS A 59 -17.41 -6.39 11.68
CA HIS A 59 -17.20 -5.49 12.82
C HIS A 59 -18.54 -4.90 13.32
N PRO A 60 -18.87 -5.04 14.63
CA PRO A 60 -20.19 -4.69 15.17
C PRO A 60 -20.58 -3.24 14.85
N LYS A 61 -19.73 -2.28 15.20
CA LYS A 61 -20.01 -0.85 14.95
C LYS A 61 -20.19 -0.53 13.46
N LEU A 62 -19.49 -1.24 12.55
CA LEU A 62 -19.68 -1.02 11.11
C LEU A 62 -21.00 -1.63 10.64
N LYS A 63 -21.41 -2.78 11.18
CA LYS A 63 -22.75 -3.39 10.91
C LYS A 63 -23.90 -2.48 11.31
N GLU A 64 -23.77 -1.73 12.41
CA GLU A 64 -24.77 -0.75 12.84
C GLU A 64 -24.98 0.38 11.82
N LYS A 65 -23.98 0.64 10.95
CA LYS A 65 -24.08 1.65 9.88
C LYS A 65 -24.63 1.11 8.55
N MET A 66 -25.02 -0.17 8.49
CA MET A 66 -25.42 -0.82 7.24
C MET A 66 -26.58 -0.12 6.53
N GLU A 67 -27.55 0.42 7.28
CA GLU A 67 -28.68 1.14 6.68
C GLU A 67 -28.20 2.36 5.87
N SER A 68 -27.28 3.15 6.42
CA SER A 68 -26.71 4.30 5.71
C SER A 68 -25.89 3.90 4.48
N ILE A 69 -25.19 2.77 4.53
CA ILE A 69 -24.42 2.24 3.39
C ILE A 69 -25.39 1.73 2.29
N ASN A 70 -26.42 0.98 2.68
CA ASN A 70 -27.36 0.35 1.74
C ASN A 70 -28.14 1.39 0.92
N LEU A 71 -28.49 2.56 1.49
CA LEU A 71 -29.15 3.64 0.76
C LEU A 71 -28.42 4.01 -0.54
N TYR A 72 -27.11 4.02 -0.51
CA TYR A 72 -26.26 4.42 -1.64
C TYR A 72 -25.82 3.24 -2.52
N ALA A 73 -25.97 2.00 -2.04
CA ALA A 73 -25.53 0.79 -2.76
C ALA A 73 -26.30 0.56 -4.08
N VAL A 74 -27.48 1.15 -4.22
CA VAL A 74 -28.32 1.05 -5.42
C VAL A 74 -27.75 1.86 -6.59
N HIS A 75 -26.89 2.85 -6.32
CA HIS A 75 -26.46 3.83 -7.31
C HIS A 75 -24.95 3.82 -7.50
N LYS A 76 -24.50 3.90 -8.74
CA LYS A 76 -23.12 4.21 -9.08
C LYS A 76 -23.07 5.55 -9.82
N ILE A 77 -22.71 6.60 -9.11
CA ILE A 77 -22.72 7.98 -9.62
C ILE A 77 -21.33 8.42 -10.09
N ALA A 78 -21.28 9.43 -10.95
CA ALA A 78 -20.06 10.09 -11.39
C ALA A 78 -19.64 11.16 -10.36
N ASN A 79 -18.92 10.77 -9.31
CA ASN A 79 -18.51 11.68 -8.22
C ASN A 79 -17.61 12.83 -8.69
N SER A 80 -16.93 12.66 -9.82
CA SER A 80 -16.09 13.71 -10.41
C SER A 80 -16.90 14.89 -10.96
N ASP A 81 -18.17 14.66 -11.35
CA ASP A 81 -19.01 15.64 -12.03
C ASP A 81 -20.25 16.01 -11.23
N TYR A 82 -20.71 15.13 -10.33
CA TYR A 82 -21.91 15.34 -9.51
C TYR A 82 -21.56 15.19 -8.03
N TYR A 83 -21.76 16.26 -7.28
CA TYR A 83 -21.43 16.29 -5.85
C TYR A 83 -22.62 15.86 -5.00
N SER A 84 -22.32 15.26 -3.85
CA SER A 84 -23.31 14.83 -2.87
C SER A 84 -22.83 15.12 -1.45
N VAL A 85 -23.76 15.15 -0.50
CA VAL A 85 -23.41 15.36 0.93
C VAL A 85 -22.44 14.29 1.42
N PRO A 86 -22.68 12.95 1.19
CA PRO A 86 -21.72 11.94 1.66
C PRO A 86 -20.34 12.04 0.99
N LEU A 87 -20.26 12.51 -0.26
CA LEU A 87 -18.95 12.81 -0.87
C LEU A 87 -18.22 13.91 -0.12
N ALA A 88 -18.91 15.00 0.23
CA ALA A 88 -18.32 16.12 0.98
C ALA A 88 -17.88 15.68 2.39
N GLU A 89 -18.68 14.86 3.07
CA GLU A 89 -18.34 14.27 4.38
C GLU A 89 -17.10 13.38 4.29
N PHE A 90 -17.00 12.55 3.25
CA PHE A 90 -15.81 11.74 3.00
C PHE A 90 -14.57 12.60 2.75
N VAL A 91 -14.65 13.59 1.86
CA VAL A 91 -13.50 14.47 1.55
C VAL A 91 -13.04 15.24 2.80
N HIS A 92 -13.98 15.73 3.60
CA HIS A 92 -13.68 16.39 4.88
C HIS A 92 -12.97 15.43 5.87
N THR A 93 -13.50 14.22 6.02
CA THR A 93 -12.90 13.17 6.87
C THR A 93 -11.50 12.81 6.39
N PHE A 94 -11.34 12.63 5.08
CA PHE A 94 -10.04 12.26 4.49
C PHE A 94 -9.01 13.37 4.66
N ALA A 95 -9.39 14.63 4.43
CA ALA A 95 -8.52 15.78 4.69
C ALA A 95 -8.10 15.85 6.17
N GLY A 96 -8.98 15.48 7.09
CA GLY A 96 -8.68 15.41 8.53
C GLY A 96 -7.61 14.39 8.90
N ILE A 97 -7.48 13.31 8.15
CA ILE A 97 -6.43 12.28 8.37
C ILE A 97 -5.17 12.51 7.53
N ALA A 98 -5.18 13.46 6.62
CA ALA A 98 -4.05 13.81 5.75
C ALA A 98 -3.80 15.34 5.75
N PRO A 99 -3.57 15.95 6.94
CA PRO A 99 -3.55 17.41 7.11
C PRO A 99 -2.35 18.08 6.41
N ASP A 100 -1.31 17.36 6.08
CA ASP A 100 -0.14 17.88 5.35
C ASP A 100 -0.43 18.15 3.87
N PHE A 101 -1.58 17.68 3.35
CA PHE A 101 -1.93 17.78 1.93
C PHE A 101 -3.13 18.67 1.69
N ASN A 102 -3.08 19.41 0.59
CA ASN A 102 -4.10 20.42 0.24
C ASN A 102 -4.97 20.00 -0.94
N HIS A 103 -4.48 19.08 -1.77
CA HIS A 103 -5.15 18.63 -2.98
C HIS A 103 -5.31 17.13 -2.97
N PHE A 104 -6.51 16.65 -3.30
CA PHE A 104 -6.86 15.23 -3.33
C PHE A 104 -7.46 14.86 -4.69
N PHE A 105 -7.05 13.72 -5.21
CA PHE A 105 -7.67 13.10 -6.39
C PHE A 105 -8.04 11.66 -6.04
N PHE A 106 -9.29 11.29 -6.29
CA PHE A 106 -9.83 9.97 -5.98
C PHE A 106 -10.13 9.18 -7.24
N VAL A 107 -9.86 7.88 -7.21
CA VAL A 107 -10.02 6.96 -8.33
C VAL A 107 -10.19 5.53 -7.83
N GLU A 108 -10.67 4.60 -8.66
CA GLU A 108 -10.72 3.18 -8.33
C GLU A 108 -9.43 2.47 -8.77
N GLY A 109 -8.68 1.92 -7.80
CA GLY A 109 -7.45 1.15 -8.02
C GLY A 109 -6.18 1.90 -7.62
N GLY A 110 -5.35 1.28 -6.75
CA GLY A 110 -4.08 1.85 -6.26
C GLY A 110 -3.10 2.19 -7.37
N THR A 111 -3.03 1.33 -8.41
CA THR A 111 -2.22 1.59 -9.60
C THR A 111 -2.62 2.91 -10.28
N LEU A 112 -3.92 3.22 -10.38
CA LEU A 112 -4.41 4.47 -10.96
C LEU A 112 -4.15 5.68 -10.07
N GLY A 113 -4.10 5.50 -8.74
CA GLY A 113 -3.64 6.52 -7.81
C GLY A 113 -2.20 6.93 -8.12
N VAL A 114 -1.29 5.98 -8.24
CA VAL A 114 0.12 6.21 -8.62
C VAL A 114 0.23 6.80 -10.03
N GLU A 115 -0.52 6.28 -11.02
CA GLU A 115 -0.55 6.83 -12.39
C GLU A 115 -0.86 8.33 -12.41
N ASN A 116 -1.87 8.76 -11.64
CA ASN A 116 -2.29 10.15 -11.60
C ASN A 116 -1.34 11.03 -10.77
N ALA A 117 -0.68 10.50 -9.73
CA ALA A 117 0.40 11.19 -9.05
C ALA A 117 1.58 11.47 -10.00
N LEU A 118 1.96 10.49 -10.82
CA LEU A 118 2.99 10.66 -11.86
C LEU A 118 2.56 11.66 -12.92
N LYS A 119 1.30 11.59 -13.41
CA LYS A 119 0.78 12.59 -14.35
C LYS A 119 0.84 14.00 -13.79
N ALA A 120 0.54 14.18 -12.51
CA ALA A 120 0.64 15.46 -11.84
C ALA A 120 2.10 15.94 -11.75
N ALA A 121 3.05 15.05 -11.45
CA ALA A 121 4.47 15.36 -11.42
C ALA A 121 5.01 15.69 -12.82
N PHE A 122 4.60 14.96 -13.86
CA PHE A 122 4.98 15.24 -15.24
C PHE A 122 4.45 16.60 -15.70
N ASP A 123 3.17 16.89 -15.49
CA ASP A 123 2.55 18.17 -15.85
C ASP A 123 3.27 19.34 -15.15
N TRP A 124 3.55 19.20 -13.86
CA TRP A 124 4.29 20.17 -13.08
C TRP A 124 5.71 20.39 -13.63
N LYS A 125 6.47 19.31 -13.88
CA LYS A 125 7.86 19.42 -14.38
C LYS A 125 7.91 20.02 -15.77
N MET A 126 7.04 19.59 -16.68
CA MET A 126 6.95 20.13 -18.06
C MET A 126 6.73 21.65 -18.04
N LYS A 127 5.75 22.11 -17.27
CA LYS A 127 5.42 23.52 -17.16
C LYS A 127 6.49 24.34 -16.44
N LYS A 128 7.08 23.76 -15.39
CA LYS A 128 8.18 24.39 -14.65
C LYS A 128 9.40 24.66 -15.54
N LEU A 129 9.70 23.75 -16.46
CA LEU A 129 10.80 23.90 -17.42
C LEU A 129 10.42 24.61 -18.73
N GLY A 130 9.15 24.94 -18.95
CA GLY A 130 8.67 25.51 -20.19
C GLY A 130 8.84 24.58 -21.40
N LEU A 131 8.73 23.25 -21.19
CA LEU A 131 8.90 22.24 -22.22
C LEU A 131 7.65 22.12 -23.11
N SER A 132 7.86 21.70 -24.35
CA SER A 132 6.80 21.43 -25.34
C SER A 132 6.29 19.98 -25.23
N GLU A 133 5.15 19.68 -25.85
CA GLU A 133 4.62 18.31 -25.90
C GLU A 133 5.62 17.30 -26.52
N ALA A 134 6.45 17.74 -27.46
CA ALA A 134 7.48 16.90 -28.07
C ALA A 134 8.54 16.41 -27.07
N ASP A 135 8.72 17.12 -25.97
CA ASP A 135 9.68 16.79 -24.91
C ASP A 135 9.12 15.81 -23.87
N ALA A 136 7.82 15.49 -23.87
CA ALA A 136 7.16 14.71 -22.84
C ALA A 136 7.83 13.34 -22.61
N ASN A 137 8.28 12.68 -23.67
CA ASN A 137 8.96 11.38 -23.59
C ASN A 137 10.41 11.48 -23.06
N SER A 138 10.94 12.69 -22.85
CA SER A 138 12.26 12.90 -22.25
C SER A 138 12.25 12.93 -20.74
N LEU A 139 11.06 12.93 -20.12
CA LEU A 139 10.95 12.93 -18.67
C LEU A 139 11.27 11.55 -18.08
N ASP A 140 11.85 11.58 -16.88
CA ASP A 140 12.31 10.41 -16.15
C ASP A 140 11.65 10.32 -14.76
N VAL A 141 11.62 9.10 -14.20
CA VAL A 141 11.17 8.81 -12.83
C VAL A 141 12.19 7.94 -12.14
N VAL A 142 12.78 8.44 -11.08
CA VAL A 142 13.69 7.66 -10.23
C VAL A 142 12.87 6.73 -9.33
N HIS A 143 13.20 5.43 -9.35
CA HIS A 143 12.54 4.41 -8.54
C HIS A 143 13.52 3.31 -8.10
N LEU A 144 13.17 2.57 -7.05
CA LEU A 144 14.04 1.55 -6.48
C LEU A 144 13.96 0.20 -7.21
N GLU A 145 15.03 -0.59 -7.12
CA GLU A 145 14.96 -2.04 -7.33
C GLU A 145 13.94 -2.68 -6.38
N GLN A 146 13.33 -3.78 -6.78
CA GLN A 146 12.32 -4.54 -6.03
C GLN A 146 11.04 -3.76 -5.71
N ALA A 147 10.77 -2.64 -6.38
CA ALA A 147 9.57 -1.84 -6.17
C ALA A 147 8.32 -2.48 -6.78
N PHE A 148 7.15 -2.22 -6.14
CA PHE A 148 5.84 -2.56 -6.67
C PHE A 148 4.90 -1.36 -6.56
N HIS A 149 4.61 -0.73 -7.69
CA HIS A 149 3.72 0.44 -7.77
C HIS A 149 2.43 0.20 -8.57
N GLY A 150 2.21 -1.04 -8.98
CA GLY A 150 1.08 -1.44 -9.83
C GLY A 150 1.51 -2.05 -11.15
N ARG A 151 0.55 -2.37 -12.01
CA ARG A 151 0.79 -3.07 -13.29
C ARG A 151 0.04 -2.47 -14.48
N SER A 152 -0.33 -1.20 -14.42
CA SER A 152 -0.85 -0.43 -15.56
C SER A 152 0.27 0.35 -16.25
N GLY A 153 0.00 1.18 -17.23
CA GLY A 153 0.93 1.88 -18.08
C GLY A 153 2.24 2.36 -17.43
N TYR A 154 2.20 3.47 -16.73
CA TYR A 154 3.39 4.02 -16.05
C TYR A 154 3.88 3.13 -14.92
N THR A 155 2.97 2.63 -14.09
CA THR A 155 3.33 1.84 -12.91
C THR A 155 3.98 0.51 -13.25
N LEU A 156 3.66 -0.10 -14.41
CA LEU A 156 4.31 -1.31 -14.88
C LEU A 156 5.81 -1.09 -15.15
N SER A 157 6.19 0.14 -15.55
CA SER A 157 7.59 0.52 -15.77
C SER A 157 8.39 0.61 -14.48
N LEU A 158 7.71 0.93 -13.38
CA LEU A 158 8.31 1.06 -12.04
C LEU A 158 8.36 -0.29 -11.30
N THR A 159 7.34 -1.15 -11.50
CA THR A 159 7.26 -2.46 -10.83
C THR A 159 8.30 -3.42 -11.38
N ASN A 160 9.10 -4.00 -10.47
CA ASN A 160 10.20 -4.90 -10.85
C ASN A 160 10.46 -6.01 -9.81
N THR A 161 9.42 -6.47 -9.11
CA THR A 161 9.52 -7.53 -8.10
C THR A 161 9.74 -8.90 -8.71
N PHE A 162 8.90 -9.31 -9.67
CA PHE A 162 8.95 -10.64 -10.30
C PHE A 162 8.76 -10.54 -11.81
N ALA A 163 9.61 -11.23 -12.57
CA ALA A 163 9.61 -11.20 -14.04
C ALA A 163 8.28 -11.66 -14.65
N ASN A 164 7.62 -12.67 -14.08
CA ASN A 164 6.33 -13.17 -14.55
C ASN A 164 5.20 -12.12 -14.52
N LYS A 165 5.35 -11.06 -13.73
CA LYS A 165 4.37 -9.97 -13.63
C LYS A 165 4.59 -8.85 -14.63
N THR A 166 5.82 -8.71 -15.14
CA THR A 166 6.23 -7.51 -15.90
C THR A 166 6.93 -7.79 -17.22
N ALA A 167 7.39 -9.03 -17.45
CA ALA A 167 8.07 -9.40 -18.67
C ALA A 167 7.12 -9.32 -19.90
N LEU A 168 7.71 -9.09 -21.07
CA LEU A 168 7.04 -9.08 -22.37
C LEU A 168 6.02 -7.93 -22.60
N PHE A 169 5.88 -7.01 -21.65
CA PHE A 169 5.08 -5.80 -21.83
C PHE A 169 5.95 -4.60 -22.13
N PRO A 170 5.52 -3.66 -23.00
CA PRO A 170 6.20 -2.40 -23.22
C PRO A 170 6.32 -1.58 -21.93
N LYS A 171 7.45 -0.93 -21.73
CA LYS A 171 7.75 -0.13 -20.53
C LYS A 171 8.58 1.08 -20.89
N PHE A 172 8.47 2.14 -20.09
CA PHE A 172 9.38 3.26 -20.12
C PHE A 172 10.73 2.86 -19.50
N ASN A 173 11.82 3.35 -20.07
CA ASN A 173 13.17 3.09 -19.56
C ASN A 173 13.58 4.20 -18.57
N TRP A 174 12.91 4.24 -17.42
CA TRP A 174 13.17 5.19 -16.35
C TRP A 174 14.28 4.73 -15.40
N SER A 175 14.87 5.69 -14.68
CA SER A 175 16.05 5.48 -13.83
C SER A 175 15.73 4.63 -12.62
N ARG A 176 16.22 3.38 -12.63
CA ARG A 176 16.14 2.45 -11.52
C ARG A 176 17.43 2.45 -10.72
N ILE A 177 17.32 2.72 -9.42
CA ILE A 177 18.48 2.82 -8.51
C ILE A 177 18.50 1.66 -7.52
N LYS A 178 19.67 1.44 -6.92
CA LYS A 178 19.88 0.39 -5.93
C LYS A 178 18.90 0.51 -4.76
N ASN A 179 18.46 -0.65 -4.27
CA ASN A 179 17.58 -0.76 -3.12
C ASN A 179 18.42 -0.82 -1.83
N PRO A 180 18.47 0.24 -1.00
CA PRO A 180 19.28 0.26 0.22
C PRO A 180 18.52 -0.33 1.40
N LYS A 181 17.95 -1.50 1.21
CA LYS A 181 17.15 -2.18 2.25
C LYS A 181 17.98 -2.52 3.48
N ILE A 182 17.42 -2.26 4.65
CA ILE A 182 17.99 -2.65 5.92
C ILE A 182 17.82 -4.16 6.12
N HIS A 183 18.88 -4.81 6.57
CA HIS A 183 18.86 -6.19 7.03
C HIS A 183 18.84 -6.23 8.57
N PHE A 184 18.03 -7.10 9.16
CA PHE A 184 17.91 -7.21 10.62
C PHE A 184 18.53 -8.51 11.14
N PRO A 185 19.32 -8.45 12.25
CA PRO A 185 19.64 -7.23 12.99
C PRO A 185 20.45 -6.23 12.16
N LEU A 186 20.22 -4.93 12.39
CA LEU A 186 20.85 -3.85 11.64
C LEU A 186 22.37 -3.89 11.74
N VAL A 187 23.05 -3.82 10.59
CA VAL A 187 24.49 -3.60 10.47
C VAL A 187 24.70 -2.25 9.77
N GLU A 188 24.96 -1.21 10.54
CA GLU A 188 25.01 0.18 10.04
C GLU A 188 26.01 0.37 8.88
N SER A 189 27.23 -0.22 8.99
CA SER A 189 28.24 -0.06 7.95
C SER A 189 27.85 -0.62 6.59
N GLU A 190 27.11 -1.73 6.56
CA GLU A 190 26.64 -2.34 5.31
C GLU A 190 25.52 -1.51 4.70
N THR A 191 24.59 -1.04 5.55
CA THR A 191 23.46 -0.21 5.10
C THR A 191 23.97 1.10 4.50
N THR A 192 24.91 1.79 5.17
CA THR A 192 25.49 3.06 4.71
C THR A 192 26.10 2.96 3.32
N VAL A 193 26.87 1.90 3.03
CA VAL A 193 27.52 1.72 1.71
C VAL A 193 26.49 1.62 0.59
N VAL A 194 25.40 0.88 0.81
CA VAL A 194 24.35 0.71 -0.22
C VAL A 194 23.52 1.98 -0.36
N GLU A 195 23.24 2.70 0.74
CA GLU A 195 22.57 4.01 0.70
C GLU A 195 23.36 5.03 -0.10
N GLU A 196 24.68 5.16 0.15
CA GLU A 196 25.55 6.06 -0.61
C GLU A 196 25.56 5.75 -2.11
N LEU A 197 25.59 4.46 -2.47
CA LEU A 197 25.51 4.04 -3.88
C LEU A 197 24.17 4.46 -4.49
N SER A 198 23.07 4.18 -3.79
CA SER A 198 21.71 4.51 -4.23
C SER A 198 21.54 6.01 -4.41
N LEU A 199 22.01 6.81 -3.45
CA LEU A 199 21.92 8.27 -3.51
C LEU A 199 22.76 8.86 -4.64
N ARG A 200 23.97 8.31 -4.91
CA ARG A 200 24.75 8.72 -6.08
C ARG A 200 24.04 8.45 -7.39
N GLN A 201 23.42 7.28 -7.53
CA GLN A 201 22.64 6.95 -8.73
C GLN A 201 21.41 7.87 -8.89
N ALA A 202 20.75 8.21 -7.79
CA ALA A 202 19.66 9.18 -7.81
C ALA A 202 20.13 10.57 -8.25
N GLU A 203 21.24 11.04 -7.69
CA GLU A 203 21.82 12.33 -8.03
C GLU A 203 22.25 12.40 -9.52
N ASP A 204 22.86 11.34 -10.04
CA ASP A 204 23.28 11.28 -11.44
C ASP A 204 22.08 11.35 -12.39
N ALA A 205 20.95 10.69 -12.06
CA ALA A 205 19.72 10.85 -12.80
C ALA A 205 19.17 12.27 -12.71
N LEU A 206 19.14 12.86 -11.52
CA LEU A 206 18.61 14.20 -11.26
C LEU A 206 19.39 15.31 -11.97
N LYS A 207 20.71 15.17 -12.15
CA LYS A 207 21.58 16.10 -12.91
C LYS A 207 21.16 16.28 -14.37
N THR A 208 20.40 15.35 -14.93
CA THR A 208 19.82 15.48 -16.28
C THR A 208 18.79 16.60 -16.38
N ASN A 209 18.25 17.05 -15.24
CA ASN A 209 17.12 17.97 -15.13
C ASN A 209 15.83 17.48 -15.82
N ARG A 210 15.71 16.16 -16.06
CA ARG A 210 14.54 15.52 -16.68
C ARG A 210 13.70 14.69 -15.70
N VAL A 211 14.19 14.45 -14.49
CA VAL A 211 13.45 13.71 -13.47
C VAL A 211 12.27 14.54 -12.99
N ALA A 212 11.06 14.01 -13.22
CA ALA A 212 9.83 14.62 -12.75
C ALA A 212 9.50 14.21 -11.31
N ALA A 213 9.84 12.96 -10.94
CA ALA A 213 9.58 12.43 -9.62
C ALA A 213 10.65 11.43 -9.17
N ILE A 214 10.88 11.39 -7.86
CA ILE A 214 11.42 10.24 -7.15
C ILE A 214 10.24 9.56 -6.48
N ILE A 215 10.01 8.26 -6.76
CA ILE A 215 8.93 7.50 -6.16
C ILE A 215 9.46 6.27 -5.44
N LEU A 216 8.97 6.01 -4.23
CA LEU A 216 9.25 4.80 -3.48
C LEU A 216 8.10 4.45 -2.52
N GLU A 217 7.98 3.16 -2.19
CA GLU A 217 7.15 2.71 -1.08
C GLU A 217 7.82 3.13 0.23
N THR A 218 7.06 3.59 1.21
CA THR A 218 7.64 3.96 2.54
C THR A 218 8.23 2.74 3.24
N ILE A 219 7.59 1.58 3.09
CA ILE A 219 8.15 0.25 3.34
C ILE A 219 7.78 -0.59 2.13
N GLN A 220 8.75 -1.16 1.43
CA GLN A 220 8.43 -2.00 0.27
C GLN A 220 7.68 -3.24 0.71
N GLY A 221 6.48 -3.44 0.17
CA GLY A 221 5.66 -4.58 0.55
C GLY A 221 6.02 -5.86 -0.21
N GLU A 222 5.72 -5.91 -1.51
CA GLU A 222 5.89 -7.12 -2.32
C GLU A 222 7.36 -7.47 -2.55
N GLY A 223 8.23 -6.48 -2.62
CA GLY A 223 9.66 -6.66 -2.81
C GLY A 223 10.40 -7.30 -1.65
N GLY A 224 9.74 -7.52 -0.50
CA GLY A 224 10.32 -8.22 0.63
C GLY A 224 10.15 -7.53 1.99
N ASP A 225 9.18 -6.66 2.16
CA ASP A 225 9.01 -5.83 3.38
C ASP A 225 10.31 -5.10 3.76
N ASN A 226 10.89 -4.44 2.77
CA ASN A 226 12.17 -3.77 2.94
C ASN A 226 11.98 -2.41 3.60
N HIS A 227 12.72 -2.18 4.68
CA HIS A 227 12.77 -0.92 5.43
C HIS A 227 13.96 -0.08 5.00
N PHE A 228 13.87 1.23 5.20
CA PHE A 228 14.89 2.23 4.87
C PHE A 228 15.17 3.13 6.07
N SER A 229 16.35 3.76 6.11
CA SER A 229 16.70 4.69 7.16
C SER A 229 15.98 6.05 7.00
N SER A 230 15.84 6.78 8.11
CA SER A 230 15.32 8.14 8.07
C SER A 230 16.27 9.09 7.34
N GLU A 231 17.56 8.84 7.43
CA GLU A 231 18.64 9.56 6.77
C GLU A 231 18.53 9.45 5.26
N TYR A 232 18.25 8.25 4.75
CA TYR A 232 18.04 8.01 3.33
C TYR A 232 16.84 8.80 2.79
N PHE A 233 15.69 8.76 3.49
CA PHE A 233 14.52 9.56 3.12
C PHE A 233 14.81 11.06 3.15
N ALA A 234 15.52 11.54 4.17
CA ALA A 234 15.88 12.95 4.28
C ALA A 234 16.78 13.39 3.12
N ALA A 235 17.75 12.55 2.73
CA ALA A 235 18.62 12.82 1.59
C ALA A 235 17.85 12.87 0.27
N LEU A 236 16.96 11.90 0.02
CA LEU A 236 16.10 11.92 -1.18
C LEU A 236 15.17 13.13 -1.20
N ARG A 237 14.58 13.52 -0.04
CA ARG A 237 13.75 14.72 0.05
C ARG A 237 14.51 15.98 -0.30
N LYS A 238 15.73 16.12 0.21
CA LYS A 238 16.62 17.23 -0.10
C LYS A 238 16.94 17.29 -1.58
N MET A 239 17.38 16.16 -2.16
CA MET A 239 17.68 16.08 -3.60
C MET A 239 16.44 16.40 -4.46
N ALA A 240 15.28 15.86 -4.14
CA ALA A 240 14.04 16.15 -4.87
C ALA A 240 13.72 17.65 -4.87
N PHE A 241 13.99 18.34 -3.77
CA PHE A 241 13.80 19.78 -3.69
C PHE A 241 14.84 20.56 -4.51
N GLU A 242 16.12 20.23 -4.35
CA GLU A 242 17.25 20.93 -5.01
C GLU A 242 17.22 20.79 -6.54
N TYR A 243 16.79 19.62 -7.04
CA TYR A 243 16.73 19.33 -8.49
C TYR A 243 15.34 19.51 -9.09
N GLU A 244 14.44 20.15 -8.35
CA GLU A 244 13.08 20.41 -8.82
C GLU A 244 12.36 19.14 -9.35
N ALA A 245 12.37 18.06 -8.55
CA ALA A 245 11.60 16.86 -8.75
C ALA A 245 10.57 16.70 -7.60
N MET A 246 9.44 16.03 -7.84
CA MET A 246 8.48 15.70 -6.79
C MET A 246 8.94 14.45 -6.03
N LEU A 247 8.88 14.45 -4.70
CA LEU A 247 9.00 13.25 -3.89
C LEU A 247 7.62 12.66 -3.69
N ILE A 248 7.39 11.45 -4.24
CA ILE A 248 6.14 10.71 -4.12
C ILE A 248 6.38 9.50 -3.22
N LEU A 249 5.61 9.37 -2.13
CA LEU A 249 5.62 8.14 -1.33
C LEU A 249 4.37 7.31 -1.63
N ASP A 250 4.60 6.04 -1.98
CA ASP A 250 3.53 5.09 -2.21
C ASP A 250 3.09 4.47 -0.87
N GLU A 251 2.02 5.02 -0.33
CA GLU A 251 1.37 4.59 0.91
C GLU A 251 0.16 3.67 0.66
N VAL A 252 0.01 3.14 -0.54
CA VAL A 252 -1.11 2.26 -0.89
C VAL A 252 -1.18 1.06 0.05
N GLN A 253 -0.06 0.50 0.49
CA GLN A 253 -0.06 -0.62 1.43
C GLN A 253 0.18 -0.19 2.87
N THR A 254 1.06 0.76 3.11
CA THR A 254 1.54 1.18 4.42
C THR A 254 0.57 2.10 5.16
N GLY A 255 -0.20 2.90 4.42
CA GLY A 255 -1.06 3.94 4.97
C GLY A 255 -2.29 3.43 5.72
N VAL A 256 -2.97 4.38 6.32
CA VAL A 256 -4.22 4.21 7.08
C VAL A 256 -4.06 3.21 8.23
N GLY A 257 -3.05 3.45 9.08
CA GLY A 257 -2.94 2.84 10.39
C GLY A 257 -2.14 1.55 10.47
N LEU A 258 -1.73 0.92 9.36
CA LEU A 258 -1.05 -0.38 9.40
C LEU A 258 0.22 -0.38 10.25
N THR A 259 0.94 0.73 10.25
CA THR A 259 2.22 0.87 10.95
C THR A 259 2.11 1.50 12.34
N GLY A 260 0.89 1.80 12.80
CA GLY A 260 0.63 2.46 14.09
C GLY A 260 0.58 4.00 14.00
N THR A 261 0.83 4.57 12.82
CA THR A 261 0.58 5.97 12.46
C THR A 261 -0.43 6.03 11.32
N THR A 262 -1.00 7.21 11.02
CA THR A 262 -1.93 7.32 9.90
C THR A 262 -1.22 7.02 8.58
N TRP A 263 -0.06 7.63 8.37
CA TRP A 263 0.82 7.40 7.22
C TRP A 263 2.18 6.89 7.70
N ALA A 264 2.77 5.94 7.01
CA ALA A 264 4.04 5.36 7.44
C ALA A 264 5.21 6.37 7.39
N TYR A 265 5.15 7.38 6.51
CA TYR A 265 6.18 8.42 6.46
C TYR A 265 6.30 9.22 7.78
N GLU A 266 5.26 9.26 8.60
CA GLU A 266 5.26 9.94 9.90
C GLU A 266 6.28 9.35 10.89
N HIS A 267 6.75 8.11 10.65
CA HIS A 267 7.85 7.50 11.44
C HIS A 267 9.20 8.16 11.18
N HIS A 268 9.35 8.91 10.10
CA HIS A 268 10.59 9.60 9.73
C HIS A 268 10.46 11.09 10.06
N ALA A 269 11.03 11.47 11.22
CA ALA A 269 10.88 12.83 11.74
C ALA A 269 11.28 13.91 10.73
N GLY A 270 10.37 14.84 10.47
CA GLY A 270 10.60 15.95 9.54
C GLY A 270 10.44 15.59 8.05
N LEU A 271 10.21 14.33 7.71
CA LEU A 271 9.91 13.94 6.32
C LEU A 271 8.56 14.53 5.90
N ARG A 272 8.56 15.25 4.79
CA ARG A 272 7.37 15.82 4.16
C ARG A 272 7.43 15.51 2.67
N PRO A 273 6.77 14.43 2.20
CA PRO A 273 6.68 14.17 0.78
C PRO A 273 5.84 15.24 0.08
N ASP A 274 6.07 15.44 -1.19
CA ASP A 274 5.27 16.36 -2.00
C ASP A 274 3.92 15.76 -2.35
N MET A 275 3.90 14.41 -2.52
CA MET A 275 2.70 13.64 -2.80
C MET A 275 2.73 12.30 -2.09
N ILE A 276 1.54 11.78 -1.77
CA ILE A 276 1.34 10.37 -1.40
C ILE A 276 0.34 9.72 -2.34
N ALA A 277 0.58 8.46 -2.73
CA ALA A 277 -0.46 7.61 -3.32
C ALA A 277 -1.08 6.74 -2.22
N PHE A 278 -2.40 6.56 -2.24
CA PHE A 278 -3.12 5.82 -1.21
C PHE A 278 -4.13 4.84 -1.80
N GLY A 279 -4.53 3.86 -1.00
CA GLY A 279 -5.50 2.83 -1.39
C GLY A 279 -5.72 1.80 -0.30
N LYS A 280 -6.15 0.60 -0.68
CA LYS A 280 -6.37 -0.53 0.25
C LYS A 280 -7.23 -0.15 1.46
N LYS A 281 -6.62 0.07 2.66
CA LYS A 281 -7.33 0.42 3.90
C LYS A 281 -8.10 1.73 3.82
N ALA A 282 -7.69 2.64 2.94
CA ALA A 282 -8.45 3.85 2.62
C ALA A 282 -9.78 3.56 1.90
N GLN A 283 -10.03 2.32 1.50
CA GLN A 283 -11.19 1.84 0.72
C GLN A 283 -11.31 2.50 -0.66
N VAL A 284 -10.91 3.74 -0.80
CA VAL A 284 -10.80 4.49 -2.05
C VAL A 284 -9.33 4.70 -2.36
N CYS A 285 -8.97 4.69 -3.63
CA CYS A 285 -7.62 4.94 -4.06
C CYS A 285 -7.47 6.36 -4.60
N GLY A 286 -6.24 6.81 -4.74
CA GLY A 286 -5.95 8.13 -5.28
C GLY A 286 -4.56 8.61 -4.89
N PHE A 287 -4.37 9.91 -5.01
CA PHE A 287 -3.19 10.58 -4.50
C PHE A 287 -3.56 11.91 -3.83
N ALA A 288 -2.70 12.34 -2.94
CA ALA A 288 -2.76 13.66 -2.31
C ALA A 288 -1.47 14.43 -2.61
N SER A 289 -1.59 15.75 -2.76
CA SER A 289 -0.47 16.66 -3.02
C SER A 289 -0.45 17.83 -2.04
N THR A 290 0.75 18.27 -1.67
CA THR A 290 0.97 19.52 -0.95
C THR A 290 0.79 20.71 -1.88
N THR A 291 0.84 21.93 -1.33
CA THR A 291 0.84 23.18 -2.11
C THR A 291 2.06 23.37 -3.00
N ARG A 292 3.08 22.51 -2.93
CA ARG A 292 4.22 22.60 -3.87
C ARG A 292 3.79 22.48 -5.33
N ILE A 293 2.72 21.76 -5.62
CA ILE A 293 2.18 21.68 -6.98
C ILE A 293 1.69 23.05 -7.49
N ASP A 294 1.28 23.95 -6.58
CA ASP A 294 0.79 25.30 -6.91
C ASP A 294 1.91 26.29 -7.34
N GLU A 295 3.20 25.87 -7.27
CA GLU A 295 4.28 26.60 -7.95
C GLU A 295 4.05 26.71 -9.45
N VAL A 296 3.21 25.85 -10.00
CA VAL A 296 2.68 25.93 -11.37
C VAL A 296 1.21 26.34 -11.31
N PRO A 297 0.87 27.61 -11.63
CA PRO A 297 -0.47 28.15 -11.43
C PRO A 297 -1.60 27.44 -12.17
N ASP A 298 -1.29 26.82 -13.32
CA ASP A 298 -2.21 26.07 -14.16
C ASP A 298 -2.01 24.53 -14.05
N ASN A 299 -1.62 24.06 -12.89
CA ASN A 299 -1.40 22.62 -12.61
C ASN A 299 -2.67 21.77 -12.77
N VAL A 300 -2.52 20.44 -12.66
CA VAL A 300 -3.61 19.48 -12.89
C VAL A 300 -4.85 19.69 -12.02
N PHE A 301 -4.74 20.33 -10.85
CA PHE A 301 -5.88 20.65 -9.97
C PHE A 301 -6.58 21.98 -10.33
N LYS A 302 -5.96 22.79 -11.18
CA LYS A 302 -6.51 24.09 -11.64
C LYS A 302 -7.04 24.01 -13.06
N GLN A 303 -6.65 23.02 -13.83
CA GLN A 303 -7.07 22.83 -15.21
C GLN A 303 -8.17 21.76 -15.29
N SER A 304 -9.40 22.18 -15.64
CA SER A 304 -10.54 21.28 -15.79
C SER A 304 -10.23 20.09 -16.71
N SER A 305 -10.61 18.90 -16.30
CA SER A 305 -10.45 17.63 -17.06
C SER A 305 -9.00 17.23 -17.36
N ARG A 306 -8.01 17.87 -16.77
CA ARG A 306 -6.59 17.50 -16.97
C ARG A 306 -6.26 16.12 -16.42
N ILE A 307 -6.81 15.81 -15.24
CA ILE A 307 -6.90 14.48 -14.69
C ILE A 307 -8.37 14.24 -14.33
N ASN A 308 -8.92 13.08 -14.71
CA ASN A 308 -10.30 12.73 -14.39
C ASN A 308 -10.51 11.21 -14.41
N SER A 309 -11.60 10.78 -13.79
CA SER A 309 -12.15 9.44 -13.83
C SER A 309 -13.65 9.54 -13.67
N THR A 310 -14.44 8.93 -14.53
CA THR A 310 -15.91 9.04 -14.54
C THR A 310 -16.54 8.85 -13.16
N TRP A 311 -16.06 7.88 -12.39
CA TRP A 311 -16.62 7.62 -11.07
C TRP A 311 -15.91 8.38 -9.93
N GLY A 312 -14.67 8.81 -10.13
CA GLY A 312 -13.91 9.54 -9.09
C GLY A 312 -13.81 8.78 -7.78
N GLY A 313 -13.67 7.45 -7.82
CA GLY A 313 -13.86 6.54 -6.69
C GLY A 313 -15.33 6.08 -6.55
N ASN A 314 -15.59 5.09 -5.69
CA ASN A 314 -16.92 4.55 -5.45
C ASN A 314 -17.56 5.17 -4.20
N ILE A 315 -18.74 5.75 -4.32
CA ILE A 315 -19.44 6.43 -3.19
C ILE A 315 -19.67 5.51 -1.99
N ILE A 316 -19.93 4.20 -2.22
CA ILE A 316 -20.12 3.23 -1.14
C ILE A 316 -18.86 3.04 -0.34
N ASP A 317 -17.72 2.95 -1.02
CA ASP A 317 -16.41 2.80 -0.40
C ASP A 317 -16.02 4.07 0.38
N MET A 318 -16.39 5.24 -0.14
CA MET A 318 -16.21 6.53 0.54
C MET A 318 -17.00 6.61 1.85
N ILE A 319 -18.27 6.23 1.83
CA ILE A 319 -19.14 6.21 3.01
C ILE A 319 -18.63 5.16 4.01
N ARG A 320 -18.27 3.97 3.54
CA ARG A 320 -17.66 2.94 4.39
C ARG A 320 -16.40 3.46 5.07
N PHE A 321 -15.53 4.12 4.32
CA PHE A 321 -14.30 4.68 4.89
C PHE A 321 -14.58 5.77 5.93
N THR A 322 -15.56 6.64 5.71
CA THR A 322 -15.95 7.66 6.69
C THR A 322 -16.30 7.02 8.03
N HIS A 323 -17.09 5.94 8.02
CA HIS A 323 -17.41 5.18 9.24
C HIS A 323 -16.18 4.46 9.83
N ILE A 324 -15.34 3.87 8.98
CA ILE A 324 -14.09 3.23 9.42
C ILE A 324 -13.19 4.24 10.13
N ALA A 325 -12.96 5.41 9.55
CA ALA A 325 -12.13 6.45 10.15
C ALA A 325 -12.67 6.93 11.50
N GLN A 326 -13.99 7.07 11.60
CA GLN A 326 -14.64 7.40 12.87
C GLN A 326 -14.40 6.31 13.93
N ILE A 327 -14.63 5.04 13.59
CA ILE A 327 -14.40 3.90 14.50
C ILE A 327 -12.92 3.82 14.92
N MET A 328 -11.99 4.01 13.97
CA MET A 328 -10.57 4.00 14.26
C MET A 328 -10.18 5.07 15.29
N LYS A 329 -10.79 6.25 15.20
CA LYS A 329 -10.57 7.34 16.15
C LYS A 329 -11.21 7.04 17.52
N GLU A 330 -12.46 6.60 17.54
CA GLU A 330 -13.21 6.28 18.78
C GLU A 330 -12.55 5.17 19.59
N ASP A 331 -12.01 4.14 18.94
CA ASP A 331 -11.42 2.97 19.56
C ASP A 331 -9.89 3.07 19.75
N ASP A 332 -9.31 4.24 19.45
CA ASP A 332 -7.86 4.50 19.55
C ASP A 332 -7.02 3.42 18.84
N ILE A 333 -7.44 3.06 17.62
CA ILE A 333 -6.89 1.92 16.89
C ILE A 333 -5.39 2.11 16.59
N LEU A 334 -4.94 3.33 16.28
CA LEU A 334 -3.52 3.57 15.94
C LEU A 334 -2.59 3.22 17.10
N ASN A 335 -2.94 3.66 18.31
CA ASN A 335 -2.17 3.34 19.52
C ASN A 335 -2.17 1.83 19.81
N ARG A 336 -3.34 1.18 19.63
CA ARG A 336 -3.45 -0.28 19.80
C ARG A 336 -2.57 -1.02 18.79
N VAL A 337 -2.55 -0.60 17.52
CA VAL A 337 -1.69 -1.18 16.47
C VAL A 337 -0.21 -1.06 16.85
N ALA A 338 0.23 0.08 17.38
CA ALA A 338 1.60 0.25 17.82
C ALA A 338 1.95 -0.75 18.95
N ILE A 339 1.11 -0.85 19.98
CA ILE A 339 1.33 -1.73 21.14
C ILE A 339 1.31 -3.21 20.73
N VAL A 340 0.29 -3.63 19.97
CA VAL A 340 0.15 -5.02 19.53
C VAL A 340 1.23 -5.40 18.53
N GLY A 341 1.62 -4.47 17.64
CA GLY A 341 2.69 -4.66 16.69
C GLY A 341 4.06 -4.87 17.36
N ASP A 342 4.38 -4.08 18.38
CA ASP A 342 5.60 -4.26 19.17
C ASP A 342 5.59 -5.60 19.92
N TYR A 343 4.45 -6.02 20.45
CA TYR A 343 4.30 -7.33 21.06
C TYR A 343 4.53 -8.44 20.02
N PHE A 344 3.90 -8.34 18.86
CA PHE A 344 4.03 -9.34 17.80
C PHE A 344 5.48 -9.45 17.31
N LEU A 345 6.15 -8.33 17.07
CA LEU A 345 7.56 -8.32 16.68
C LEU A 345 8.44 -9.04 17.71
N LYS A 346 8.24 -8.75 19.02
CA LYS A 346 8.97 -9.42 20.11
C LYS A 346 8.71 -10.93 20.14
N GLN A 347 7.47 -11.35 19.94
CA GLN A 347 7.13 -12.78 19.90
C GLN A 347 7.75 -13.48 18.67
N LEU A 348 7.73 -12.84 17.48
CA LEU A 348 8.39 -13.38 16.27
C LEU A 348 9.89 -13.59 16.48
N LEU A 349 10.57 -12.70 17.18
CA LEU A 349 11.99 -12.85 17.50
C LEU A 349 12.32 -14.09 18.36
N THR A 350 11.32 -14.69 19.02
CA THR A 350 11.49 -15.94 19.79
C THR A 350 11.31 -17.21 18.96
N VAL A 351 10.80 -17.09 17.73
CA VAL A 351 10.54 -18.25 16.86
C VAL A 351 11.86 -18.77 16.28
N PRO A 352 12.20 -20.05 16.43
CA PRO A 352 13.44 -20.60 15.86
C PRO A 352 13.34 -20.69 14.32
N ARG A 353 14.49 -20.80 13.67
CA ARG A 353 14.62 -21.03 12.20
C ARG A 353 14.10 -19.94 11.29
N ILE A 354 13.59 -18.82 11.83
CA ILE A 354 13.31 -17.62 11.04
C ILE A 354 14.40 -16.59 11.27
N THR A 355 14.68 -15.77 10.28
CA THR A 355 15.72 -14.73 10.31
C THR A 355 15.18 -13.41 9.78
N ASN A 356 15.99 -12.36 9.88
CA ASN A 356 15.65 -11.04 9.35
C ASN A 356 14.22 -10.62 9.72
N VAL A 357 13.82 -10.86 10.99
CA VAL A 357 12.51 -10.47 11.52
C VAL A 357 12.43 -8.96 11.56
N ARG A 358 11.43 -8.40 10.94
CA ARG A 358 11.24 -6.96 10.78
C ARG A 358 9.79 -6.56 10.80
N GLY A 359 9.53 -5.30 11.13
CA GLY A 359 8.18 -4.77 11.06
C GLY A 359 8.03 -3.43 11.75
N LYS A 360 6.88 -2.80 11.48
CA LYS A 360 6.42 -1.58 12.11
C LYS A 360 4.90 -1.68 12.28
N GLY A 361 4.41 -1.55 13.53
CA GLY A 361 3.02 -1.85 13.83
C GLY A 361 2.65 -3.27 13.39
N LEU A 362 1.58 -3.42 12.64
CA LEU A 362 1.10 -4.71 12.11
C LEU A 362 1.57 -5.01 10.68
N MET A 363 2.54 -4.29 10.18
CA MET A 363 3.28 -4.61 8.97
C MET A 363 4.54 -5.36 9.35
N LEU A 364 4.52 -6.70 9.27
CA LEU A 364 5.59 -7.56 9.78
C LEU A 364 6.02 -8.59 8.72
N ALA A 365 7.29 -8.99 8.79
CA ALA A 365 7.81 -10.06 7.93
C ALA A 365 9.00 -10.76 8.59
N PHE A 366 9.27 -11.96 8.10
CA PHE A 366 10.46 -12.74 8.44
C PHE A 366 10.94 -13.53 7.22
N ASP A 367 12.21 -13.91 7.24
CA ASP A 367 12.84 -14.69 6.18
C ASP A 367 13.04 -16.14 6.62
N LEU A 368 12.97 -17.05 5.66
CA LEU A 368 13.45 -18.42 5.76
C LEU A 368 14.82 -18.52 5.08
N GLU A 369 15.50 -19.65 5.27
CA GLU A 369 16.84 -19.85 4.75
C GLU A 369 16.88 -19.83 3.22
N THR A 370 15.91 -20.49 2.57
CA THR A 370 15.81 -20.58 1.10
C THR A 370 14.38 -20.32 0.62
N PRO A 371 14.19 -20.04 -0.68
CA PRO A 371 12.85 -19.93 -1.28
C PRO A 371 12.01 -21.22 -1.12
N GLU A 372 12.65 -22.40 -1.19
CA GLU A 372 11.99 -23.69 -1.03
C GLU A 372 11.50 -23.88 0.42
N ALA A 373 12.34 -23.55 1.40
CA ALA A 373 11.96 -23.56 2.81
C ALA A 373 10.80 -22.59 3.07
N ARG A 374 10.83 -21.37 2.46
CA ARG A 374 9.74 -20.41 2.53
C ARG A 374 8.43 -21.02 1.98
N ASN A 375 8.47 -21.69 0.82
CA ASN A 375 7.28 -22.29 0.23
C ASN A 375 6.72 -23.41 1.11
N ALA A 376 7.56 -24.28 1.65
CA ALA A 376 7.13 -25.35 2.55
C ALA A 376 6.47 -24.82 3.84
N VAL A 377 7.05 -23.78 4.43
CA VAL A 377 6.46 -23.11 5.61
C VAL A 377 5.15 -22.42 5.23
N LEU A 378 5.09 -21.75 4.09
CA LEU A 378 3.87 -21.09 3.59
C LEU A 378 2.72 -22.10 3.45
N ASP A 379 2.99 -23.25 2.82
CA ASP A 379 1.99 -24.33 2.64
C ASP A 379 1.46 -24.85 3.99
N ASN A 380 2.31 -24.91 5.01
CA ASN A 380 1.91 -25.30 6.36
C ASN A 380 1.06 -24.22 7.04
N LEU A 381 1.43 -22.96 6.93
CA LEU A 381 0.69 -21.82 7.49
C LEU A 381 -0.72 -21.73 6.89
N LEU A 382 -0.84 -21.87 5.56
CA LEU A 382 -2.10 -21.78 4.83
C LEU A 382 -3.15 -22.84 5.20
N LYS A 383 -2.78 -23.84 6.01
CA LYS A 383 -3.73 -24.79 6.59
C LYS A 383 -4.55 -24.22 7.75
N ARG A 384 -4.07 -23.15 8.41
CA ARG A 384 -4.68 -22.59 9.61
C ARG A 384 -4.79 -21.06 9.63
N MET A 385 -3.96 -20.36 8.84
CA MET A 385 -3.97 -18.90 8.76
C MET A 385 -3.75 -18.43 7.32
N THR A 386 -4.23 -17.23 6.99
CA THR A 386 -3.93 -16.59 5.71
C THR A 386 -2.72 -15.68 5.85
N VAL A 387 -1.71 -15.89 5.04
CA VAL A 387 -0.49 -15.07 4.97
C VAL A 387 -0.05 -14.92 3.52
N LEU A 388 0.90 -14.04 3.28
CA LEU A 388 1.36 -13.76 1.92
C LEU A 388 2.89 -13.93 1.80
N PRO A 389 3.39 -14.49 0.70
CA PRO A 389 4.80 -14.44 0.39
C PRO A 389 5.20 -13.03 -0.07
N CYS A 390 6.47 -12.66 0.12
CA CYS A 390 7.08 -11.48 -0.49
C CYS A 390 8.58 -11.67 -0.69
N GLY A 391 9.18 -10.88 -1.59
CA GLY A 391 10.58 -11.08 -1.95
C GLY A 391 10.86 -12.53 -2.33
N GLU A 392 12.11 -12.95 -2.23
CA GLU A 392 12.53 -14.30 -2.61
C GLU A 392 12.19 -15.35 -1.54
N ARG A 393 12.40 -15.03 -0.25
CA ARG A 393 12.34 -15.98 0.87
C ARG A 393 11.59 -15.50 2.09
N SER A 394 10.80 -14.42 1.96
CA SER A 394 10.06 -13.82 3.05
C SER A 394 8.61 -14.25 3.10
N ILE A 395 8.05 -14.31 4.31
CA ILE A 395 6.62 -14.36 4.59
C ILE A 395 6.25 -13.05 5.29
N ARG A 396 5.18 -12.41 4.82
CA ARG A 396 4.66 -11.16 5.37
C ARG A 396 3.31 -11.35 6.04
N LEU A 397 3.13 -10.67 7.15
CA LEU A 397 1.92 -10.63 7.94
C LEU A 397 1.27 -9.25 7.79
N ARG A 398 -0.03 -9.24 7.53
CA ARG A 398 -0.86 -8.04 7.34
C ARG A 398 -2.20 -8.22 8.05
N PRO A 399 -2.21 -8.46 9.38
CA PRO A 399 -3.46 -8.66 10.09
C PRO A 399 -4.34 -7.41 10.06
N HIS A 400 -5.59 -7.59 10.44
CA HIS A 400 -6.52 -6.49 10.64
C HIS A 400 -6.05 -5.55 11.78
N LEU A 401 -6.38 -4.27 11.72
CA LEU A 401 -5.94 -3.29 12.73
C LEU A 401 -6.54 -3.55 14.12
N ILE A 402 -7.58 -4.37 14.19
CA ILE A 402 -8.21 -4.81 15.45
C ILE A 402 -7.54 -6.03 16.09
N PHE A 403 -6.44 -6.53 15.51
CA PHE A 403 -5.70 -7.67 16.03
C PHE A 403 -5.36 -7.47 17.50
N SER A 404 -5.53 -8.51 18.32
CA SER A 404 -5.30 -8.49 19.76
C SER A 404 -4.03 -9.27 20.13
N MET A 405 -3.56 -9.15 21.38
CA MET A 405 -2.46 -9.96 21.87
C MET A 405 -2.78 -11.46 21.85
N ALA A 406 -4.05 -11.84 22.09
CA ALA A 406 -4.46 -13.23 21.98
C ALA A 406 -4.37 -13.77 20.53
N ASP A 407 -4.75 -12.94 19.55
CA ASP A 407 -4.57 -13.29 18.13
C ASP A 407 -3.07 -13.42 17.77
N VAL A 408 -2.21 -12.58 18.38
CA VAL A 408 -0.75 -12.71 18.24
C VAL A 408 -0.26 -14.04 18.80
N ASP A 409 -0.71 -14.42 20.00
CA ASP A 409 -0.31 -15.69 20.62
C ASP A 409 -0.74 -16.87 19.74
N GLU A 410 -1.95 -16.84 19.20
CA GLU A 410 -2.44 -17.84 18.25
C GLU A 410 -1.56 -17.88 16.97
N ALA A 411 -1.25 -16.72 16.38
CA ALA A 411 -0.40 -16.64 15.19
C ALA A 411 1.00 -17.24 15.46
N ILE A 412 1.60 -16.91 16.59
CA ILE A 412 2.92 -17.41 16.99
C ILE A 412 2.93 -18.93 17.16
N GLU A 413 1.90 -19.48 17.78
CA GLU A 413 1.78 -20.94 17.92
C GLU A 413 1.62 -21.65 16.56
N ILE A 414 0.84 -21.06 15.64
CA ILE A 414 0.74 -21.57 14.27
C ILE A 414 2.09 -21.51 13.55
N ILE A 415 2.81 -20.38 13.66
CA ILE A 415 4.12 -20.20 13.02
C ILE A 415 5.14 -21.18 13.58
N LYS A 416 5.25 -21.34 14.91
CA LYS A 416 6.17 -22.31 15.54
C LYS A 416 5.97 -23.74 15.07
N HIS A 417 4.74 -24.13 14.78
CA HIS A 417 4.45 -25.47 14.27
C HIS A 417 4.71 -25.62 12.76
N ALA A 418 4.77 -24.51 12.03
CA ALA A 418 4.93 -24.52 10.58
C ALA A 418 6.41 -24.49 10.13
N VAL A 419 7.33 -23.97 10.97
CA VAL A 419 8.76 -23.77 10.65
C VAL A 419 9.66 -24.98 11.02
#